data_94efdbfbb69b1d41df4534fd37c60977
#
_entry.id   94efdbfbb69b1d41df4534fd37c60977
#
_cell.length_a   1.000
_cell.length_b   1.000
_cell.length_c   1.000
_cell.angle_alpha   90.00
_cell.angle_beta   90.00
_cell.angle_gamma   90.00
#
_symmetry.space_group_name_H-M   'P 1'
#
loop_
_entity.id
_entity.type
_entity.pdbx_description
1 polymer ?
#
loop_
_entity_poly.entity_id
_entity_poly.type
_entity_poly.pdbx_seq_one_letter_code
_entity_poly.pdbx_strand_id
1 'polypeptide(L)'
;VETEDELEDSSVLVSETDSSTDQNESAGAPSWLAEQISSGKEIYMKAAPGGGLCFTCHQPNGQGLAGQFPPLAGSDWVMGDKEKLIKISLYGLMGPIQVNGVDYNGVMVPPGIPPGSLTDQQVADVLTYIRNDWGNSATAVTPNEVASVRANIKDRAPMQMWTAAELNAEQP
;
A
#
# COMPACT_ATOMS: atom_id res chain seq x y z
N VAL A 1 -9.87 -17.49 -79.26
CA VAL A 1 -9.76 -18.88 -78.80
C VAL A 1 -9.57 -18.72 -77.29
N GLU A 2 -10.62 -18.68 -76.50
CA GLU A 2 -11.23 -19.76 -75.69
C GLU A 2 -10.20 -20.40 -74.78
N THR A 3 -10.41 -20.56 -73.51
CA THR A 3 -11.54 -21.07 -72.73
C THR A 3 -11.31 -20.68 -71.26
N GLU A 4 -12.28 -20.22 -70.55
CA GLU A 4 -13.08 -20.83 -69.48
C GLU A 4 -12.35 -21.88 -68.64
N ASP A 5 -12.32 -21.72 -67.29
CA ASP A 5 -13.08 -22.50 -66.34
C ASP A 5 -12.33 -22.40 -64.98
N GLU A 6 -12.87 -22.32 -63.97
CA GLU A 6 -13.90 -22.71 -63.07
C GLU A 6 -13.49 -22.39 -61.62
N LEU A 7 -14.44 -22.05 -60.90
CA LEU A 7 -14.50 -21.90 -59.42
C LEU A 7 -14.14 -23.20 -58.70
N GLU A 8 -13.36 -23.11 -57.65
CA GLU A 8 -13.51 -24.05 -56.51
C GLU A 8 -13.36 -23.28 -55.18
N ASP A 9 -14.47 -23.19 -54.54
CA ASP A 9 -14.68 -22.89 -53.15
C ASP A 9 -13.91 -23.90 -52.28
N SER A 10 -13.07 -23.45 -51.41
CA SER A 10 -12.53 -24.27 -50.33
C SER A 10 -12.60 -23.49 -49.03
N SER A 11 -13.75 -23.61 -48.42
CA SER A 11 -13.99 -23.29 -47.02
C SER A 11 -13.02 -24.03 -46.10
N VAL A 12 -12.03 -23.35 -45.56
CA VAL A 12 -11.20 -23.85 -44.48
C VAL A 12 -11.85 -23.50 -43.17
N LEU A 13 -12.40 -24.50 -42.52
CA LEU A 13 -12.82 -24.51 -41.13
C LEU A 13 -11.64 -24.13 -40.25
N VAL A 14 -11.69 -22.93 -39.65
CA VAL A 14 -10.84 -22.61 -38.53
C VAL A 14 -11.36 -23.36 -37.33
N SER A 15 -10.63 -24.39 -36.95
CA SER A 15 -10.81 -25.05 -35.68
C SER A 15 -10.50 -24.07 -34.56
N GLU A 16 -11.51 -23.64 -33.86
CA GLU A 16 -11.38 -23.01 -32.55
C GLU A 16 -10.78 -24.09 -31.60
N THR A 17 -9.49 -23.98 -31.36
CA THR A 17 -8.90 -24.65 -30.22
C THR A 17 -9.23 -23.84 -28.97
N ASP A 18 -10.29 -24.25 -28.31
CA ASP A 18 -10.59 -23.92 -26.94
C ASP A 18 -9.40 -24.35 -26.07
N SER A 19 -8.53 -23.39 -25.77
CA SER A 19 -7.52 -23.53 -24.75
C SER A 19 -8.17 -23.24 -23.40
N SER A 20 -8.88 -24.23 -22.88
CA SER A 20 -9.22 -24.31 -21.47
C SER A 20 -7.91 -24.31 -20.68
N THR A 21 -7.46 -23.12 -20.29
CA THR A 21 -6.40 -23.02 -19.30
C THR A 21 -7.02 -23.43 -17.98
N ASP A 22 -6.72 -24.64 -17.56
CA ASP A 22 -6.96 -25.14 -16.22
C ASP A 22 -6.30 -24.15 -15.23
N GLN A 23 -7.09 -23.26 -14.67
CA GLN A 23 -6.72 -22.48 -13.52
C GLN A 23 -6.87 -23.37 -12.29
N ASN A 24 -5.86 -24.19 -12.04
CA ASN A 24 -5.63 -24.73 -10.72
C ASN A 24 -4.97 -23.64 -9.88
N GLU A 25 -5.73 -22.62 -9.49
CA GLU A 25 -5.33 -21.69 -8.45
C GLU A 25 -5.34 -22.41 -7.11
N SER A 26 -4.22 -22.99 -6.78
CA SER A 26 -3.82 -23.18 -5.39
C SER A 26 -3.98 -21.85 -4.67
N ALA A 27 -4.78 -21.81 -3.57
CA ALA A 27 -5.17 -20.62 -2.83
C ALA A 27 -3.97 -19.92 -2.14
N GLY A 28 -3.09 -19.34 -2.94
CA GLY A 28 -2.03 -18.41 -2.54
C GLY A 28 -2.45 -16.97 -2.86
N ALA A 29 -1.91 -16.00 -2.12
CA ALA A 29 -2.11 -14.59 -2.43
C ALA A 29 -1.73 -14.30 -3.88
N PRO A 30 -2.45 -13.40 -4.60
CA PRO A 30 -2.11 -13.03 -5.96
C PRO A 30 -0.66 -12.57 -6.09
N SER A 31 0.02 -12.89 -7.19
CA SER A 31 1.45 -12.57 -7.38
C SER A 31 1.76 -11.09 -7.19
N TRP A 32 0.87 -10.20 -7.67
CA TRP A 32 1.02 -8.76 -7.49
C TRP A 32 1.07 -8.34 -6.02
N LEU A 33 0.32 -9.02 -5.14
CA LEU A 33 0.30 -8.72 -3.71
C LEU A 33 1.64 -9.10 -3.05
N ALA A 34 2.20 -10.27 -3.42
CA ALA A 34 3.50 -10.70 -2.94
C ALA A 34 4.61 -9.75 -3.38
N GLU A 35 4.57 -9.28 -4.62
CA GLU A 35 5.51 -8.29 -5.16
C GLU A 35 5.38 -6.95 -4.43
N GLN A 36 4.17 -6.47 -4.21
CA GLN A 36 3.92 -5.22 -3.50
C GLN A 36 4.39 -5.30 -2.04
N ILE A 37 4.16 -6.42 -1.35
CA ILE A 37 4.66 -6.65 0.00
C ILE A 37 6.20 -6.66 0.02
N SER A 38 6.85 -7.31 -0.95
CA SER A 38 8.31 -7.34 -1.06
C SER A 38 8.89 -5.93 -1.25
N SER A 39 8.34 -5.16 -2.19
CA SER A 39 8.74 -3.77 -2.43
C SER A 39 8.52 -2.90 -1.18
N GLY A 40 7.39 -3.07 -0.51
CA GLY A 40 7.07 -2.36 0.72
C GLY A 40 8.05 -2.66 1.86
N LYS A 41 8.50 -3.91 1.98
CA LYS A 41 9.51 -4.31 2.94
C LYS A 41 10.85 -3.61 2.69
N GLU A 42 11.27 -3.53 1.43
CA GLU A 42 12.48 -2.80 1.07
C GLU A 42 12.39 -1.32 1.47
N ILE A 43 11.25 -0.67 1.18
CA ILE A 43 11.02 0.74 1.57
C ILE A 43 11.04 0.89 3.07
N TYR A 44 10.40 -0.02 3.82
CA TYR A 44 10.37 -0.01 5.27
C TYR A 44 11.76 -0.08 5.91
N MET A 45 12.62 -0.95 5.36
CA MET A 45 13.97 -1.24 5.87
C MET A 45 15.05 -0.32 5.32
N LYS A 46 14.75 0.54 4.36
CA LYS A 46 15.75 1.36 3.69
C LYS A 46 15.90 2.73 4.33
N ALA A 47 17.15 3.10 4.63
CA ALA A 47 17.54 4.39 5.20
C ALA A 47 18.05 5.41 4.16
N ALA A 48 18.12 5.03 2.87
CA ALA A 48 18.61 5.86 1.77
C ALA A 48 17.45 6.55 1.01
N PRO A 49 17.73 7.47 0.09
CA PRO A 49 16.71 8.06 -0.76
C PRO A 49 15.78 7.00 -1.37
N GLY A 50 14.47 7.22 -1.33
CA GLY A 50 13.43 6.27 -1.73
C GLY A 50 13.08 5.23 -0.66
N GLY A 51 13.66 5.29 0.54
CA GLY A 51 13.28 4.49 1.71
C GLY A 51 12.45 5.30 2.70
N GLY A 52 11.69 4.59 3.53
CA GLY A 52 10.76 5.18 4.50
C GLY A 52 11.38 5.45 5.88
N LEU A 53 12.52 4.84 6.22
CA LEU A 53 13.14 4.88 7.56
C LEU A 53 12.26 4.32 8.69
N CYS A 54 11.21 3.59 8.37
CA CYS A 54 10.18 3.17 9.33
C CYS A 54 10.74 2.30 10.45
N PHE A 55 11.66 1.38 10.11
CA PHE A 55 12.27 0.44 11.05
C PHE A 55 13.05 1.13 12.19
N THR A 56 13.49 2.36 11.99
CA THR A 56 14.26 3.13 12.99
C THR A 56 13.45 3.36 14.26
N CYS A 57 12.15 3.63 14.12
CA CYS A 57 11.25 3.84 15.24
C CYS A 57 10.39 2.60 15.52
N HIS A 58 9.81 2.02 14.46
CA HIS A 58 8.87 0.90 14.61
C HIS A 58 9.54 -0.48 14.70
N GLN A 59 10.85 -0.53 14.65
CA GLN A 59 11.71 -1.71 14.68
C GLN A 59 11.51 -2.67 13.49
N PRO A 60 12.47 -3.53 13.13
CA PRO A 60 12.35 -4.45 12.01
C PRO A 60 11.20 -5.46 12.15
N ASN A 61 10.80 -5.76 13.39
CA ASN A 61 9.70 -6.67 13.72
C ASN A 61 8.35 -5.97 13.92
N GLY A 62 8.26 -4.67 13.65
CA GLY A 62 7.04 -3.90 13.79
C GLY A 62 6.54 -3.69 15.24
N GLN A 63 7.31 -4.07 16.26
CA GLN A 63 6.87 -3.98 17.66
C GLN A 63 7.00 -2.58 18.28
N GLY A 64 7.70 -1.67 17.59
CA GLY A 64 7.96 -0.35 18.12
C GLY A 64 8.82 -0.38 19.40
N LEU A 65 8.67 0.64 20.21
CA LEU A 65 9.30 0.76 21.51
C LEU A 65 8.29 1.25 22.53
N ALA A 66 8.01 0.42 23.52
CA ALA A 66 6.98 0.67 24.53
C ALA A 66 7.11 2.08 25.15
N GLY A 67 6.02 2.82 25.17
CA GLY A 67 5.94 4.19 25.68
C GLY A 67 6.56 5.28 24.80
N GLN A 68 7.24 4.93 23.70
CA GLN A 68 7.85 5.89 22.78
C GLN A 68 7.32 5.78 21.34
N PHE A 69 7.43 4.59 20.76
CA PHE A 69 6.99 4.35 19.38
C PHE A 69 5.95 3.23 19.35
N PRO A 70 4.75 3.47 18.82
CA PRO A 70 3.69 2.49 18.83
C PRO A 70 4.04 1.28 17.96
N PRO A 71 3.53 0.08 18.28
CA PRO A 71 3.65 -1.07 17.42
C PRO A 71 2.85 -0.89 16.12
N LEU A 72 3.36 -1.48 15.04
CA LEU A 72 2.63 -1.68 13.78
C LEU A 72 2.08 -3.11 13.72
N ALA A 73 2.81 -4.05 14.33
CA ALA A 73 2.37 -5.43 14.48
C ALA A 73 1.14 -5.50 15.40
N GLY A 74 0.05 -6.08 14.90
CA GLY A 74 -1.20 -6.20 15.64
C GLY A 74 -1.93 -4.87 15.93
N SER A 75 -1.53 -3.77 15.28
CA SER A 75 -2.07 -2.44 15.55
C SER A 75 -3.47 -2.27 15.01
N ASP A 76 -4.39 -1.82 15.85
CA ASP A 76 -5.75 -1.40 15.48
C ASP A 76 -5.76 -0.28 14.44
N TRP A 77 -4.80 0.65 14.49
CA TRP A 77 -4.62 1.69 13.49
C TRP A 77 -4.19 1.13 12.14
N VAL A 78 -3.23 0.21 12.12
CA VAL A 78 -2.69 -0.38 10.88
C VAL A 78 -3.73 -1.23 10.18
N MET A 79 -4.53 -2.01 10.93
CA MET A 79 -5.57 -2.86 10.37
C MET A 79 -6.89 -2.14 10.11
N GLY A 80 -7.01 -0.91 10.57
CA GLY A 80 -8.18 -0.07 10.41
C GLY A 80 -8.24 0.67 9.08
N ASP A 81 -8.66 1.91 9.14
CA ASP A 81 -8.92 2.78 7.99
C ASP A 81 -7.65 3.10 7.20
N LYS A 82 -7.66 2.77 5.91
CA LYS A 82 -6.56 3.03 4.98
C LYS A 82 -6.31 4.51 4.76
N GLU A 83 -7.35 5.32 4.70
CA GLU A 83 -7.24 6.76 4.44
C GLU A 83 -6.47 7.45 5.55
N LYS A 84 -6.72 7.10 6.83
CA LYS A 84 -5.94 7.60 7.96
C LYS A 84 -4.47 7.24 7.84
N LEU A 85 -4.14 5.99 7.49
CA LEU A 85 -2.75 5.57 7.31
C LEU A 85 -2.07 6.33 6.17
N ILE A 86 -2.77 6.54 5.06
CA ILE A 86 -2.26 7.32 3.92
C ILE A 86 -1.99 8.77 4.36
N LYS A 87 -2.94 9.41 5.03
CA LYS A 87 -2.78 10.78 5.56
C LYS A 87 -1.57 10.90 6.47
N ILE A 88 -1.38 9.97 7.39
CA ILE A 88 -0.22 9.90 8.30
C ILE A 88 1.08 9.72 7.50
N SER A 89 1.09 8.86 6.51
CA SER A 89 2.27 8.63 5.68
C SER A 89 2.65 9.83 4.82
N LEU A 90 1.69 10.65 4.43
CA LEU A 90 1.93 11.84 3.60
C LEU A 90 2.39 13.06 4.40
N TYR A 91 1.87 13.27 5.61
CA TYR A 91 2.09 14.50 6.38
C TYR A 91 2.61 14.27 7.81
N GLY A 92 2.67 13.02 8.26
CA GLY A 92 3.06 12.68 9.63
C GLY A 92 1.91 12.78 10.64
N LEU A 93 2.24 12.45 11.87
CA LEU A 93 1.29 12.42 12.99
C LEU A 93 1.95 13.03 14.24
N MET A 94 1.22 13.80 15.01
CA MET A 94 1.73 14.38 16.26
C MET A 94 0.68 14.39 17.37
N GLY A 95 1.18 14.44 18.60
CA GLY A 95 0.34 14.52 19.78
C GLY A 95 -0.12 13.16 20.32
N PRO A 96 -1.06 13.18 21.27
CA PRO A 96 -1.51 11.97 21.94
C PRO A 96 -2.36 11.10 21.02
N ILE A 97 -2.06 9.81 21.03
CA ILE A 97 -2.83 8.74 20.36
C ILE A 97 -2.96 7.55 21.30
N GLN A 98 -3.94 6.70 21.04
CA GLN A 98 -4.07 5.41 21.71
C GLN A 98 -3.98 4.31 20.66
N VAL A 99 -3.07 3.36 20.87
CA VAL A 99 -2.87 2.18 19.98
C VAL A 99 -3.07 0.93 20.82
N ASN A 100 -4.02 0.09 20.46
CA ASN A 100 -4.39 -1.11 21.22
C ASN A 100 -4.65 -0.83 22.72
N GLY A 101 -5.25 0.33 23.03
CA GLY A 101 -5.52 0.75 24.40
C GLY A 101 -4.32 1.29 25.19
N VAL A 102 -3.15 1.41 24.56
CA VAL A 102 -1.94 2.00 25.16
C VAL A 102 -1.72 3.41 24.64
N ASP A 103 -1.45 4.34 25.55
CA ASP A 103 -1.24 5.74 25.21
C ASP A 103 0.19 5.99 24.71
N TYR A 104 0.29 6.74 23.63
CA TYR A 104 1.53 7.26 23.07
C TYR A 104 1.38 8.76 22.83
N ASN A 105 2.47 9.50 23.01
CA ASN A 105 2.46 10.94 22.75
C ASN A 105 3.83 11.32 22.14
N GLY A 106 3.84 11.58 20.85
CA GLY A 106 5.09 11.84 20.16
C GLY A 106 4.87 12.51 18.81
N VAL A 107 5.91 12.46 17.99
CA VAL A 107 5.93 13.00 16.63
C VAL A 107 6.43 11.91 15.70
N MET A 108 5.63 11.56 14.71
CA MET A 108 5.99 10.75 13.57
C MET A 108 6.12 11.66 12.35
N VAL A 109 7.33 11.98 11.94
CA VAL A 109 7.55 12.73 10.69
C VAL A 109 7.10 11.90 9.48
N PRO A 110 6.64 12.53 8.39
CA PRO A 110 6.30 11.77 7.20
C PRO A 110 7.52 11.00 6.68
N PRO A 111 7.36 9.71 6.31
CA PRO A 111 8.47 8.91 5.83
C PRO A 111 9.06 9.43 4.52
N GLY A 112 10.33 9.10 4.31
CA GLY A 112 11.10 9.50 3.12
C GLY A 112 12.22 10.51 3.43
N ILE A 113 13.13 10.65 2.50
CA ILE A 113 14.23 11.64 2.56
C ILE A 113 14.26 12.43 1.24
N PRO A 114 13.90 13.72 1.25
CA PRO A 114 13.38 14.48 2.39
C PRO A 114 12.01 13.95 2.89
N PRO A 115 11.57 14.33 4.11
CA PRO A 115 10.29 13.90 4.66
C PRO A 115 9.12 14.14 3.69
N GLY A 116 8.25 13.13 3.53
CA GLY A 116 7.11 13.19 2.62
C GLY A 116 7.45 12.97 1.13
N SER A 117 8.67 12.57 0.80
CA SER A 117 9.13 12.41 -0.60
C SER A 117 8.74 11.08 -1.26
N LEU A 118 8.11 10.16 -0.53
CA LEU A 118 7.68 8.89 -1.11
C LEU A 118 6.61 9.12 -2.19
N THR A 119 6.75 8.41 -3.31
CA THR A 119 5.75 8.40 -4.38
C THR A 119 4.48 7.67 -3.93
N ASP A 120 3.38 7.83 -4.68
CA ASP A 120 2.13 7.14 -4.38
C ASP A 120 2.29 5.62 -4.40
N GLN A 121 3.10 5.09 -5.32
CA GLN A 121 3.44 3.67 -5.37
C GLN A 121 4.21 3.25 -4.12
N GLN A 122 5.21 3.99 -3.71
CA GLN A 122 6.02 3.66 -2.53
C GLN A 122 5.21 3.71 -1.24
N VAL A 123 4.31 4.68 -1.10
CA VAL A 123 3.38 4.74 0.04
C VAL A 123 2.43 3.54 0.03
N ALA A 124 1.86 3.20 -1.14
CA ALA A 124 1.00 2.03 -1.28
C ALA A 124 1.72 0.73 -0.92
N ASP A 125 2.97 0.57 -1.38
CA ASP A 125 3.76 -0.63 -1.15
C ASP A 125 4.10 -0.80 0.34
N VAL A 126 4.63 0.25 0.99
CA VAL A 126 4.99 0.17 2.41
C VAL A 126 3.77 -0.02 3.30
N LEU A 127 2.65 0.62 2.98
CA LEU A 127 1.40 0.42 3.73
C LEU A 127 0.83 -0.98 3.53
N THR A 128 0.91 -1.53 2.32
CA THR A 128 0.51 -2.92 2.05
C THR A 128 1.40 -3.89 2.82
N TYR A 129 2.71 -3.67 2.86
CA TYR A 129 3.63 -4.47 3.65
C TYR A 129 3.26 -4.48 5.13
N ILE A 130 3.14 -3.31 5.78
CA ILE A 130 2.83 -3.25 7.23
C ILE A 130 1.45 -3.82 7.57
N ARG A 131 0.52 -3.82 6.62
CA ARG A 131 -0.83 -4.40 6.77
C ARG A 131 -0.88 -5.91 6.57
N ASN A 132 0.21 -6.52 6.09
CA ASN A 132 0.26 -7.95 5.75
C ASN A 132 1.48 -8.68 6.32
N ASP A 133 2.30 -8.04 7.15
CA ASP A 133 3.43 -8.69 7.84
C ASP A 133 3.16 -8.79 9.36
N TRP A 134 4.00 -9.48 10.07
CA TRP A 134 3.99 -9.67 11.54
C TRP A 134 2.66 -10.19 12.10
N GLY A 135 1.92 -10.96 11.31
CA GLY A 135 0.60 -11.49 11.67
C GLY A 135 -0.56 -10.54 11.38
N ASN A 136 -0.30 -9.36 10.84
CA ASN A 136 -1.35 -8.50 10.28
C ASN A 136 -1.95 -9.16 9.02
N SER A 137 -3.26 -8.99 8.83
CA SER A 137 -3.98 -9.47 7.64
C SER A 137 -5.08 -8.47 7.29
N ALA A 138 -4.75 -7.51 6.45
CA ALA A 138 -5.68 -6.47 6.03
C ALA A 138 -5.52 -6.17 4.54
N THR A 139 -6.54 -5.53 3.95
CA THR A 139 -6.56 -5.23 2.51
C THR A 139 -5.37 -4.37 2.08
N ALA A 140 -4.83 -4.65 0.90
CA ALA A 140 -3.78 -3.86 0.29
C ALA A 140 -4.21 -2.41 0.06
N VAL A 141 -3.24 -1.52 0.04
CA VAL A 141 -3.40 -0.12 -0.37
C VAL A 141 -2.94 0.02 -1.81
N THR A 142 -3.73 0.68 -2.64
CA THR A 142 -3.39 0.91 -4.04
C THR A 142 -2.78 2.30 -4.25
N PRO A 143 -1.92 2.49 -5.27
CA PRO A 143 -1.41 3.82 -5.62
C PRO A 143 -2.50 4.84 -5.94
N ASN A 144 -3.63 4.39 -6.53
CA ASN A 144 -4.77 5.25 -6.82
C ASN A 144 -5.46 5.77 -5.55
N GLU A 145 -5.56 4.95 -4.50
CA GLU A 145 -6.06 5.41 -3.19
C GLU A 145 -5.14 6.48 -2.61
N VAL A 146 -3.83 6.28 -2.69
CA VAL A 146 -2.84 7.27 -2.23
C VAL A 146 -2.96 8.58 -3.03
N ALA A 147 -3.02 8.49 -4.37
CA ALA A 147 -3.17 9.67 -5.24
C ALA A 147 -4.46 10.44 -4.93
N SER A 148 -5.57 9.74 -4.70
CA SER A 148 -6.85 10.36 -4.34
C SER A 148 -6.77 11.11 -3.02
N VAL A 149 -6.20 10.49 -1.99
CA VAL A 149 -6.02 11.15 -0.69
C VAL A 149 -5.10 12.34 -0.81
N ARG A 150 -3.95 12.22 -1.50
CA ARG A 150 -3.02 13.33 -1.74
C ARG A 150 -3.71 14.51 -2.44
N ALA A 151 -4.55 14.25 -3.43
CA ALA A 151 -5.30 15.30 -4.12
C ALA A 151 -6.31 15.99 -3.20
N ASN A 152 -6.99 15.25 -2.33
CA ASN A 152 -7.97 15.79 -1.38
C ASN A 152 -7.35 16.69 -0.31
N ILE A 153 -6.10 16.40 0.08
CA ILE A 153 -5.39 17.13 1.15
C ILE A 153 -4.28 18.06 0.61
N LYS A 154 -4.27 18.35 -0.68
CA LYS A 154 -3.23 19.15 -1.35
C LYS A 154 -3.01 20.56 -0.78
N ASP A 155 -4.05 21.11 -0.16
CA ASP A 155 -4.02 22.46 0.42
C ASP A 155 -3.47 22.48 1.86
N ARG A 156 -3.15 21.30 2.42
CA ARG A 156 -2.49 21.19 3.72
C ARG A 156 -1.04 21.66 3.59
N ALA A 157 -0.61 22.52 4.51
CA ALA A 157 0.74 23.07 4.46
C ALA A 157 1.80 21.96 4.63
N PRO A 158 2.95 22.05 3.96
CA PRO A 158 4.04 21.11 4.17
C PRO A 158 4.43 20.99 5.65
N MET A 159 4.65 19.77 6.13
CA MET A 159 4.97 19.48 7.54
C MET A 159 3.87 19.85 8.55
N GLN A 160 2.68 20.19 8.11
CA GLN A 160 1.51 20.30 8.97
C GLN A 160 1.02 18.88 9.29
N MET A 161 1.60 18.30 10.35
CA MET A 161 1.27 16.94 10.77
C MET A 161 -0.18 16.83 11.23
N TRP A 162 -0.74 15.65 11.12
CA TRP A 162 -2.07 15.33 11.63
C TRP A 162 -2.06 15.15 13.14
N THR A 163 -3.19 15.41 13.75
CA THR A 163 -3.51 14.96 15.10
C THR A 163 -4.59 13.88 15.06
N ALA A 164 -4.67 13.05 16.09
CA ALA A 164 -5.73 12.05 16.19
C ALA A 164 -7.13 12.69 16.17
N ALA A 165 -7.27 13.87 16.76
CA ALA A 165 -8.55 14.59 16.78
C ALA A 165 -8.99 14.99 15.37
N GLU A 166 -8.08 15.53 14.53
CA GLU A 166 -8.38 15.87 13.13
C GLU A 166 -8.77 14.62 12.33
N LEU A 167 -7.96 13.54 12.43
CA LEU A 167 -8.22 12.30 11.71
C LEU A 167 -9.54 11.63 12.10
N ASN A 168 -10.00 11.81 13.33
CA ASN A 168 -11.27 11.27 13.79
C ASN A 168 -12.46 12.16 13.44
N ALA A 169 -12.26 13.47 13.31
CA ALA A 169 -13.31 14.42 12.94
C ALA A 169 -13.72 14.31 11.46
N GLU A 170 -12.81 13.83 10.59
CA GLU A 170 -13.06 13.70 9.16
C GLU A 170 -13.75 12.38 8.77
N GLN A 171 -14.14 11.54 9.74
CA GLN A 171 -14.93 10.34 9.45
C GLN A 171 -16.40 10.72 9.23
N PRO A 172 -17.04 10.21 8.14
CA PRO A 172 -18.46 10.45 7.86
C PRO A 172 -19.37 9.78 8.90
#